data_8a71c644bf4c79138667f274f246b0f5
#
_entry.id   8a71c644bf4c79138667f274f246b0f5
#
_cell.length_a   1.000
_cell.length_b   1.000
_cell.length_c   1.000
_cell.angle_alpha   90.00
_cell.angle_beta   90.00
_cell.angle_gamma   90.00
#
_symmetry.space_group_name_H-M   'P 1'
#
loop_
_entity.id
_entity.type
_entity.pdbx_description
1 polymer ?
#
loop_
_entity_poly.entity_id
_entity_poly.type
_entity_poly.pdbx_seq_one_letter_code
_entity_poly.pdbx_strand_id
1 'polypeptide(L)'
;MPATSVYKNTEYNQENRSVPLDTQFSDDESDLSLDDLPDLDIPVVESDLPAQVNRSSTDLVRLYLQEIGRVRLLGKDEEVSEAQKIQRNLRLRVMLSLAAQEGDAIIIPYLRLIEVQERLASELGHRPSLERWAATAGINLSDLKPTLANGKRRWAEIAQLTVEELEEIQSQGLQAKSQMIKANLRLVVSVAKKYQNRGLELLDLVQEGTLGLERAVEKFDPTKGYRFSTYAYWWIRQGITRAIATSSRTIRLPVHITEKLNKIKKAQRKIAQEKGRTPTLEDLAIELDMTPDQVREVLLRVPRSVSLETKVG
;
A
#
# COMPACT_ATOMS: atom_id res chain seq x y z
N MET A 1 50.53 -4.95 41.34
CA MET A 1 49.10 -4.76 41.51
C MET A 1 48.55 -4.18 40.21
N PRO A 2 47.84 -4.94 39.35
CA PRO A 2 47.19 -4.39 38.16
C PRO A 2 45.72 -4.09 38.44
N ALA A 3 45.28 -2.94 37.98
CA ALA A 3 43.91 -2.46 38.04
C ALA A 3 43.01 -3.20 37.07
N THR A 4 41.97 -3.81 37.60
CA THR A 4 40.91 -4.51 36.87
C THR A 4 39.92 -3.51 36.28
N SER A 5 39.89 -3.39 34.96
CA SER A 5 38.90 -2.63 34.23
C SER A 5 37.56 -3.38 34.18
N VAL A 6 36.54 -2.82 34.80
CA VAL A 6 35.18 -3.33 34.80
C VAL A 6 34.49 -2.78 33.56
N TYR A 7 34.32 -3.63 32.54
CA TYR A 7 33.39 -3.35 31.43
C TYR A 7 31.96 -3.58 31.92
N LYS A 8 31.21 -2.50 32.05
CA LYS A 8 29.75 -2.57 32.21
C LYS A 8 29.13 -2.97 30.89
N ASN A 9 28.58 -4.19 30.85
CA ASN A 9 27.64 -4.63 29.83
C ASN A 9 26.36 -3.80 29.96
N THR A 10 26.14 -2.93 29.01
CA THR A 10 24.84 -2.28 28.80
C THR A 10 23.98 -3.28 28.06
N GLU A 11 23.09 -3.94 28.78
CA GLU A 11 22.00 -4.76 28.19
C GLU A 11 21.12 -3.84 27.34
N TYR A 12 21.20 -4.02 26.03
CA TYR A 12 20.21 -3.51 25.09
C TYR A 12 18.94 -4.34 25.27
N ASN A 13 18.00 -3.80 26.02
CA ASN A 13 16.62 -4.27 26.03
C ASN A 13 16.05 -4.07 24.63
N GLN A 14 16.11 -5.13 23.83
CA GLN A 14 15.28 -5.26 22.63
C GLN A 14 13.84 -5.49 23.09
N GLU A 15 13.12 -4.43 23.32
CA GLU A 15 11.66 -4.46 23.29
C GLU A 15 11.25 -4.87 21.88
N ASN A 16 10.90 -6.15 21.74
CA ASN A 16 10.17 -6.70 20.61
C ASN A 16 8.84 -5.96 20.48
N ARG A 17 8.83 -4.82 19.81
CA ARG A 17 7.60 -4.28 19.24
C ARG A 17 7.29 -5.12 18.02
N SER A 18 6.48 -6.16 18.21
CA SER A 18 5.64 -6.73 17.17
C SER A 18 4.86 -5.56 16.56
N VAL A 19 5.25 -5.15 15.36
CA VAL A 19 4.47 -4.20 14.56
C VAL A 19 3.18 -4.94 14.18
N PRO A 20 2.00 -4.52 14.68
CA PRO A 20 0.75 -5.10 14.23
C PRO A 20 0.63 -4.82 12.72
N LEU A 21 0.10 -5.77 11.96
CA LEU A 21 -0.25 -5.64 10.53
C LEU A 21 -1.35 -4.57 10.29
N ASP A 22 -1.85 -3.97 11.35
CA ASP A 22 -2.61 -2.73 11.36
C ASP A 22 -1.65 -1.55 11.50
N THR A 23 -1.01 -1.16 10.40
CA THR A 23 -0.65 0.24 10.27
C THR A 23 -1.97 0.99 10.30
N GLN A 24 -2.27 1.55 11.46
CA GLN A 24 -3.33 2.49 11.73
C GLN A 24 -3.41 3.52 10.60
N PHE A 25 -4.23 3.21 9.60
CA PHE A 25 -5.05 4.23 9.00
C PHE A 25 -6.13 4.45 10.05
N SER A 26 -6.06 5.57 10.77
CA SER A 26 -7.13 6.02 11.62
C SER A 26 -8.42 5.95 10.82
N ASP A 27 -9.44 5.29 11.36
CA ASP A 27 -10.79 5.21 10.77
C ASP A 27 -11.46 6.60 10.68
N ASP A 28 -10.76 7.67 11.03
CA ASP A 28 -11.17 9.07 10.91
C ASP A 28 -11.23 9.60 9.47
N GLU A 29 -10.75 8.85 8.46
CA GLU A 29 -10.88 9.25 7.05
C GLU A 29 -12.21 8.82 6.38
N SER A 30 -13.14 8.24 7.10
CA SER A 30 -14.46 7.85 6.56
C SER A 30 -15.40 9.04 6.30
N ASP A 31 -15.06 10.23 6.75
CA ASP A 31 -15.88 11.45 6.63
C ASP A 31 -15.27 12.54 5.70
N LEU A 32 -14.17 12.23 5.01
CA LEU A 32 -13.70 13.11 3.95
C LEU A 32 -14.71 13.03 2.80
N SER A 33 -15.51 14.08 2.66
CA SER A 33 -16.35 14.28 1.49
C SER A 33 -15.50 14.14 0.24
N LEU A 34 -16.04 13.45 -0.77
CA LEU A 34 -15.36 13.14 -2.04
C LEU A 34 -14.80 14.38 -2.76
N ASP A 35 -15.22 15.59 -2.35
CA ASP A 35 -14.83 16.89 -2.89
C ASP A 35 -13.62 17.52 -2.17
N ASP A 36 -13.26 17.06 -0.96
CA ASP A 36 -12.21 17.67 -0.13
C ASP A 36 -10.82 17.04 -0.30
N LEU A 37 -10.70 15.97 -1.10
CA LEU A 37 -9.37 15.48 -1.46
C LEU A 37 -8.76 16.45 -2.48
N PRO A 38 -7.69 17.19 -2.12
CA PRO A 38 -7.08 18.11 -3.06
C PRO A 38 -6.68 17.34 -4.31
N ASP A 39 -7.08 17.83 -5.47
CA ASP A 39 -6.44 17.48 -6.72
C ASP A 39 -4.96 17.79 -6.52
N LEU A 40 -4.18 16.76 -6.13
CA LEU A 40 -2.74 16.86 -6.09
C LEU A 40 -2.29 17.00 -7.55
N ASP A 41 -2.42 18.21 -8.09
CA ASP A 41 -1.74 18.64 -9.28
C ASP A 41 -0.23 18.62 -8.98
N ILE A 42 0.31 17.41 -8.92
CA ILE A 42 1.76 17.24 -8.82
C ILE A 42 2.29 17.68 -10.18
N PRO A 43 3.06 18.76 -10.25
CA PRO A 43 3.53 19.26 -11.53
C PRO A 43 4.38 18.19 -12.19
N VAL A 44 4.23 18.08 -13.50
CA VAL A 44 5.20 17.41 -14.35
C VAL A 44 6.56 18.01 -14.01
N VAL A 45 7.46 17.23 -13.43
CA VAL A 45 8.85 17.61 -13.36
C VAL A 45 9.32 17.47 -14.80
N GLU A 46 9.42 18.57 -15.53
CA GLU A 46 10.19 18.61 -16.76
C GLU A 46 11.61 18.19 -16.37
N SER A 47 11.89 16.92 -16.57
CA SER A 47 13.24 16.43 -16.55
C SER A 47 13.84 16.87 -17.89
N ASP A 48 14.70 17.87 -17.87
CA ASP A 48 15.59 18.26 -18.99
C ASP A 48 16.60 17.15 -19.35
N LEU A 49 16.38 15.95 -18.85
CA LEU A 49 17.13 14.77 -19.28
C LEU A 49 16.51 14.27 -20.59
N PRO A 50 17.29 14.16 -21.67
CA PRO A 50 16.81 13.54 -22.90
C PRO A 50 16.28 12.17 -22.52
N ALA A 51 14.99 11.95 -22.77
CA ALA A 51 14.35 10.68 -22.57
C ALA A 51 15.06 9.64 -23.45
N GLN A 52 16.08 9.00 -22.92
CA GLN A 52 16.49 7.70 -23.39
C GLN A 52 15.31 6.78 -23.06
N VAL A 53 14.38 6.73 -24.01
CA VAL A 53 13.30 5.75 -24.01
C VAL A 53 13.98 4.40 -24.02
N ASN A 54 14.09 3.81 -22.85
CA ASN A 54 14.67 2.49 -22.67
C ASN A 54 13.78 1.53 -23.47
N ARG A 55 14.22 1.09 -24.66
CA ARG A 55 13.44 0.19 -25.55
C ARG A 55 12.97 -1.05 -24.79
N SER A 56 13.76 -1.51 -23.81
CA SER A 56 13.41 -2.63 -22.94
C SER A 56 12.19 -2.34 -22.05
N SER A 57 12.02 -1.13 -21.51
CA SER A 57 10.85 -0.80 -20.68
C SER A 57 9.56 -0.75 -21.49
N THR A 58 9.65 -0.30 -22.76
CA THR A 58 8.51 -0.29 -23.68
C THR A 58 8.04 -1.70 -24.01
N ASP A 59 8.94 -2.65 -24.16
CA ASP A 59 8.60 -4.07 -24.40
C ASP A 59 7.95 -4.72 -23.17
N LEU A 60 8.42 -4.41 -21.97
CA LEU A 60 7.83 -4.90 -20.72
C LEU A 60 6.40 -4.35 -20.51
N VAL A 61 6.20 -3.06 -20.76
CA VAL A 61 4.87 -2.43 -20.71
C VAL A 61 3.93 -3.10 -21.70
N ARG A 62 4.39 -3.34 -22.93
CA ARG A 62 3.59 -4.01 -23.96
C ARG A 62 3.20 -5.43 -23.56
N LEU A 63 4.14 -6.21 -23.04
CA LEU A 63 3.90 -7.55 -22.55
C LEU A 63 2.87 -7.55 -21.41
N TYR A 64 3.04 -6.66 -20.43
CA TYR A 64 2.11 -6.50 -19.32
C TYR A 64 0.69 -6.17 -19.82
N LEU A 65 0.56 -5.20 -20.73
CA LEU A 65 -0.74 -4.83 -21.31
C LEU A 65 -1.40 -5.97 -22.08
N GLN A 66 -0.60 -6.80 -22.75
CA GLN A 66 -1.09 -7.99 -23.46
C GLN A 66 -1.63 -9.03 -22.47
N GLU A 67 -0.92 -9.28 -21.36
CA GLU A 67 -1.33 -10.26 -20.35
C GLU A 67 -2.62 -9.83 -19.63
N ILE A 68 -2.72 -8.59 -19.17
CA ILE A 68 -3.94 -8.10 -18.50
C ILE A 68 -5.14 -8.03 -19.47
N GLY A 69 -4.88 -7.89 -20.78
CA GLY A 69 -5.91 -7.86 -21.81
C GLY A 69 -6.64 -9.18 -22.01
N ARG A 70 -6.01 -10.30 -21.64
CA ARG A 70 -6.57 -11.65 -21.74
C ARG A 70 -7.66 -11.92 -20.70
N VAL A 71 -7.66 -11.17 -19.60
CA VAL A 71 -8.61 -11.37 -18.51
C VAL A 71 -9.94 -10.72 -18.85
N ARG A 72 -11.04 -11.50 -18.74
CA ARG A 72 -12.40 -11.01 -18.96
C ARG A 72 -12.80 -10.01 -17.88
N LEU A 73 -13.50 -8.96 -18.27
CA LEU A 73 -14.11 -8.03 -17.34
C LEU A 73 -15.30 -8.69 -16.62
N LEU A 74 -15.51 -8.33 -15.36
CA LEU A 74 -16.65 -8.79 -14.57
C LEU A 74 -17.89 -7.93 -14.85
N GLY A 75 -19.04 -8.60 -14.94
CA GLY A 75 -20.34 -7.93 -14.94
C GLY A 75 -20.74 -7.45 -13.55
N LYS A 76 -21.78 -6.61 -13.46
CA LYS A 76 -22.25 -6.06 -12.18
C LYS A 76 -22.61 -7.15 -11.17
N ASP A 77 -23.34 -8.17 -11.60
CA ASP A 77 -23.77 -9.26 -10.71
C ASP A 77 -22.60 -10.16 -10.30
N GLU A 78 -21.60 -10.32 -11.17
CA GLU A 78 -20.37 -11.03 -10.86
C GLU A 78 -19.52 -10.25 -9.85
N GLU A 79 -19.41 -8.91 -9.97
CA GLU A 79 -18.73 -8.05 -8.98
C GLU A 79 -19.35 -8.24 -7.59
N VAL A 80 -20.69 -8.29 -7.49
CA VAL A 80 -21.42 -8.50 -6.25
C VAL A 80 -21.15 -9.89 -5.68
N SER A 81 -21.26 -10.93 -6.52
CA SER A 81 -21.02 -12.33 -6.11
C SER A 81 -19.60 -12.54 -5.58
N GLU A 82 -18.59 -12.04 -6.32
CA GLU A 82 -17.19 -12.17 -5.88
C GLU A 82 -16.93 -11.35 -4.59
N ALA A 83 -17.50 -10.14 -4.47
CA ALA A 83 -17.38 -9.34 -3.27
C ALA A 83 -18.01 -10.04 -2.04
N GLN A 84 -19.14 -10.70 -2.19
CA GLN A 84 -19.77 -11.46 -1.12
C GLN A 84 -18.89 -12.62 -0.61
N LYS A 85 -18.24 -13.35 -1.52
CA LYS A 85 -17.29 -14.42 -1.16
C LYS A 85 -16.10 -13.87 -0.38
N ILE A 86 -15.56 -12.72 -0.83
CA ILE A 86 -14.45 -12.04 -0.15
C ILE A 86 -14.87 -11.60 1.25
N GLN A 87 -16.03 -10.94 1.37
CA GLN A 87 -16.54 -10.46 2.66
C GLN A 87 -16.82 -11.62 3.64
N ARG A 88 -17.30 -12.76 3.13
CA ARG A 88 -17.51 -13.95 3.95
C ARG A 88 -16.18 -14.47 4.51
N ASN A 89 -15.13 -14.54 3.69
CA ASN A 89 -13.80 -14.95 4.14
C ASN A 89 -13.19 -13.94 5.15
N LEU A 90 -13.36 -12.63 4.90
CA LEU A 90 -12.87 -11.59 5.82
C LEU A 90 -13.54 -11.67 7.19
N ARG A 91 -14.87 -11.90 7.25
CA ARG A 91 -15.60 -12.11 8.51
C ARG A 91 -15.03 -13.29 9.31
N LEU A 92 -14.70 -14.41 8.66
CA LEU A 92 -14.06 -15.55 9.32
C LEU A 92 -12.70 -15.19 9.91
N ARG A 93 -11.90 -14.39 9.20
CA ARG A 93 -10.60 -13.91 9.70
C ARG A 93 -10.77 -12.97 10.91
N VAL A 94 -11.76 -12.09 10.88
CA VAL A 94 -12.08 -11.22 12.03
C VAL A 94 -12.51 -12.04 13.24
N MET A 95 -13.35 -13.06 13.08
CA MET A 95 -13.73 -13.95 14.18
C MET A 95 -12.52 -14.66 14.79
N LEU A 96 -11.58 -15.10 13.95
CA LEU A 96 -10.33 -15.73 14.39
C LEU A 96 -9.47 -14.76 15.20
N SER A 97 -9.31 -13.50 14.73
CA SER A 97 -8.53 -12.49 15.44
C SER A 97 -9.15 -12.08 16.77
N LEU A 98 -10.48 -11.98 16.84
CA LEU A 98 -11.20 -11.70 18.09
C LEU A 98 -11.02 -12.82 19.11
N ALA A 99 -11.15 -14.10 18.70
CA ALA A 99 -10.92 -15.23 19.59
C ALA A 99 -9.50 -15.26 20.16
N ALA A 100 -8.49 -14.85 19.35
CA ALA A 100 -7.13 -14.71 19.84
C ALA A 100 -6.97 -13.57 20.86
N GLN A 101 -7.65 -12.43 20.65
CA GLN A 101 -7.65 -11.31 21.59
C GLN A 101 -8.35 -11.67 22.92
N GLU A 102 -9.38 -12.52 22.87
CA GLU A 102 -10.07 -13.06 24.05
C GLU A 102 -9.21 -14.10 24.81
N GLY A 103 -8.07 -14.48 24.28
CA GLY A 103 -7.11 -15.37 24.95
C GLY A 103 -7.38 -16.86 24.75
N ASP A 104 -8.04 -17.28 23.65
CA ASP A 104 -8.26 -18.69 23.36
C ASP A 104 -6.93 -19.44 23.20
N ALA A 105 -6.69 -20.38 24.12
CA ALA A 105 -5.43 -21.12 24.24
C ALA A 105 -5.10 -21.99 23.03
N ILE A 106 -6.07 -22.33 22.17
CA ILE A 106 -5.88 -23.14 20.96
C ILE A 106 -5.65 -22.23 19.75
N ILE A 107 -6.32 -21.09 19.70
CA ILE A 107 -6.24 -20.15 18.56
C ILE A 107 -4.92 -19.37 18.55
N ILE A 108 -4.40 -18.95 19.70
CA ILE A 108 -3.15 -18.19 19.80
C ILE A 108 -1.96 -18.91 19.14
N PRO A 109 -1.65 -20.18 19.51
CA PRO A 109 -0.57 -20.94 18.86
C PRO A 109 -0.84 -21.17 17.36
N TYR A 110 -2.09 -21.38 16.97
CA TYR A 110 -2.48 -21.56 15.58
C TYR A 110 -2.20 -20.31 14.73
N LEU A 111 -2.61 -19.13 15.21
CA LEU A 111 -2.33 -17.85 14.53
C LEU A 111 -0.83 -17.60 14.41
N ARG A 112 -0.08 -17.81 15.49
CA ARG A 112 1.38 -17.68 15.47
C ARG A 112 2.03 -18.54 14.39
N LEU A 113 1.52 -19.77 14.20
CA LEU A 113 2.01 -20.67 13.15
C LEU A 113 1.71 -20.13 11.75
N ILE A 114 0.50 -19.60 11.52
CA ILE A 114 0.13 -19.01 10.24
C ILE A 114 1.00 -17.79 9.94
N GLU A 115 1.16 -16.86 10.89
CA GLU A 115 2.01 -15.68 10.74
C GLU A 115 3.47 -16.04 10.40
N VAL A 116 4.02 -17.03 11.07
CA VAL A 116 5.38 -17.54 10.77
C VAL A 116 5.43 -18.12 9.36
N GLN A 117 4.41 -18.86 8.93
CA GLN A 117 4.34 -19.42 7.58
C GLN A 117 4.28 -18.32 6.51
N GLU A 118 3.42 -17.31 6.70
CA GLU A 118 3.26 -16.19 5.76
C GLU A 118 4.55 -15.37 5.65
N ARG A 119 5.20 -15.08 6.79
CA ARG A 119 6.50 -14.39 6.81
C ARG A 119 7.58 -15.20 6.06
N LEU A 120 7.72 -16.49 6.35
CA LEU A 120 8.68 -17.34 5.66
C LEU A 120 8.38 -17.48 4.17
N ALA A 121 7.11 -17.56 3.79
CA ALA A 121 6.70 -17.61 2.38
C ALA A 121 7.05 -16.31 1.65
N SER A 122 6.89 -15.17 2.31
CA SER A 122 7.29 -13.86 1.77
C SER A 122 8.81 -13.74 1.60
N GLU A 123 9.59 -14.20 2.59
CA GLU A 123 11.07 -14.16 2.53
C GLU A 123 11.64 -15.10 1.45
N LEU A 124 11.05 -16.28 1.30
CA LEU A 124 11.53 -17.32 0.40
C LEU A 124 10.97 -17.21 -1.03
N GLY A 125 9.87 -16.51 -1.23
CA GLY A 125 9.12 -16.49 -2.49
C GLY A 125 8.38 -17.81 -2.81
N HIS A 126 8.40 -18.79 -1.90
CA HIS A 126 7.69 -20.06 -2.02
C HIS A 126 7.28 -20.60 -0.65
N ARG A 127 6.42 -21.63 -0.62
CA ARG A 127 6.02 -22.27 0.65
C ARG A 127 7.21 -22.85 1.37
N PRO A 128 7.40 -22.58 2.69
CA PRO A 128 8.47 -23.15 3.49
C PRO A 128 8.30 -24.68 3.65
N SER A 129 9.40 -25.40 3.83
CA SER A 129 9.35 -26.81 4.25
C SER A 129 8.81 -26.91 5.68
N LEU A 130 8.17 -28.05 6.00
CA LEU A 130 7.61 -28.27 7.34
C LEU A 130 8.68 -28.17 8.44
N GLU A 131 9.89 -28.65 8.17
CA GLU A 131 11.03 -28.60 9.11
C GLU A 131 11.43 -27.15 9.40
N ARG A 132 11.60 -26.34 8.35
CA ARG A 132 11.96 -24.92 8.49
C ARG A 132 10.86 -24.12 9.18
N TRP A 133 9.60 -24.43 8.87
CA TRP A 133 8.46 -23.81 9.54
C TRP A 133 8.42 -24.15 11.02
N ALA A 134 8.52 -25.43 11.40
CA ALA A 134 8.55 -25.87 12.79
C ALA A 134 9.73 -25.26 13.58
N ALA A 135 10.93 -25.26 12.99
CA ALA A 135 12.13 -24.69 13.61
C ALA A 135 11.97 -23.19 13.87
N THR A 136 11.44 -22.42 12.90
CA THR A 136 11.23 -20.96 13.05
C THR A 136 10.11 -20.67 14.04
N ALA A 137 9.08 -21.51 14.11
CA ALA A 137 7.99 -21.37 15.09
C ALA A 137 8.39 -21.81 16.51
N GLY A 138 9.54 -22.49 16.68
CA GLY A 138 10.03 -22.98 17.97
C GLY A 138 9.26 -24.18 18.51
N ILE A 139 8.69 -25.02 17.64
CA ILE A 139 7.94 -26.24 18.00
C ILE A 139 8.54 -27.46 17.33
N ASN A 140 8.26 -28.63 17.91
CA ASN A 140 8.68 -29.90 17.30
C ASN A 140 7.88 -30.16 16.01
N LEU A 141 8.53 -30.82 15.05
CA LEU A 141 7.88 -31.19 13.78
C LEU A 141 6.67 -32.12 14.00
N SER A 142 6.72 -32.98 15.03
CA SER A 142 5.63 -33.87 15.45
C SER A 142 4.37 -33.10 15.87
N ASP A 143 4.54 -31.91 16.49
CA ASP A 143 3.47 -31.16 17.11
C ASP A 143 2.84 -30.14 16.13
N LEU A 144 3.53 -29.85 15.01
CA LEU A 144 3.08 -28.89 14.01
C LEU A 144 1.71 -29.27 13.41
N LYS A 145 1.58 -30.51 12.92
CA LYS A 145 0.34 -30.97 12.28
C LYS A 145 -0.84 -31.04 13.26
N PRO A 146 -0.67 -31.62 14.47
CA PRO A 146 -1.73 -31.62 15.48
C PRO A 146 -2.19 -30.20 15.86
N THR A 147 -1.26 -29.28 16.08
CA THR A 147 -1.60 -27.90 16.45
C THR A 147 -2.39 -27.21 15.34
N LEU A 148 -2.01 -27.38 14.07
CA LEU A 148 -2.76 -26.85 12.93
C LEU A 148 -4.16 -27.47 12.83
N ALA A 149 -4.28 -28.78 13.01
CA ALA A 149 -5.57 -29.47 12.94
C ALA A 149 -6.51 -29.02 14.07
N ASN A 150 -5.99 -28.93 15.31
CA ASN A 150 -6.77 -28.48 16.46
C ASN A 150 -7.19 -26.99 16.31
N GLY A 151 -6.28 -26.14 15.85
CA GLY A 151 -6.59 -24.73 15.57
C GLY A 151 -7.68 -24.57 14.51
N LYS A 152 -7.62 -25.33 13.41
CA LYS A 152 -8.68 -25.33 12.39
C LYS A 152 -10.04 -25.80 12.92
N ARG A 153 -10.04 -26.88 13.71
CA ARG A 153 -11.30 -27.36 14.35
C ARG A 153 -11.87 -26.30 15.26
N ARG A 154 -11.05 -25.70 16.12
CA ARG A 154 -11.48 -24.64 17.02
C ARG A 154 -12.05 -23.43 16.29
N TRP A 155 -11.39 -23.02 15.19
CA TRP A 155 -11.89 -21.95 14.32
C TRP A 155 -13.24 -22.31 13.68
N ALA A 156 -13.40 -23.52 13.17
CA ALA A 156 -14.64 -24.02 12.63
C ALA A 156 -15.78 -24.02 13.68
N GLU A 157 -15.48 -24.45 14.93
CA GLU A 157 -16.44 -24.37 16.05
C GLU A 157 -16.88 -22.94 16.35
N ILE A 158 -15.93 -21.98 16.41
CA ILE A 158 -16.23 -20.55 16.63
C ILE A 158 -17.12 -20.00 15.52
N ALA A 159 -16.85 -20.39 14.27
CA ALA A 159 -17.63 -19.99 13.12
C ALA A 159 -18.95 -20.76 12.95
N GLN A 160 -19.21 -21.77 13.75
CA GLN A 160 -20.36 -22.70 13.65
C GLN A 160 -20.42 -23.39 12.27
N LEU A 161 -19.27 -23.82 11.75
CA LEU A 161 -19.09 -24.46 10.46
C LEU A 161 -18.37 -25.81 10.63
N THR A 162 -18.44 -26.64 9.59
CA THR A 162 -17.54 -27.80 9.47
C THR A 162 -16.16 -27.33 9.00
N VAL A 163 -15.13 -28.16 9.21
CA VAL A 163 -13.76 -27.83 8.75
C VAL A 163 -13.71 -27.75 7.21
N GLU A 164 -14.46 -28.61 6.54
CA GLU A 164 -14.57 -28.64 5.08
C GLU A 164 -15.20 -27.34 4.54
N GLU A 165 -16.30 -26.88 5.13
CA GLU A 165 -16.95 -25.62 4.77
C GLU A 165 -16.05 -24.40 5.03
N LEU A 166 -15.29 -24.41 6.13
CA LEU A 166 -14.31 -23.38 6.43
C LEU A 166 -13.24 -23.28 5.35
N GLU A 167 -12.66 -24.41 4.94
CA GLU A 167 -11.63 -24.47 3.89
C GLU A 167 -12.19 -24.05 2.53
N GLU A 168 -13.42 -24.43 2.23
CA GLU A 168 -14.10 -24.04 0.98
C GLU A 168 -14.30 -22.53 0.91
N ILE A 169 -14.81 -21.92 1.99
CA ILE A 169 -15.02 -20.45 2.05
C ILE A 169 -13.71 -19.71 1.91
N GLN A 170 -12.64 -20.19 2.55
CA GLN A 170 -11.30 -19.59 2.42
C GLN A 170 -10.80 -19.67 0.99
N SER A 171 -10.90 -20.85 0.37
CA SER A 171 -10.47 -21.06 -1.01
C SER A 171 -11.25 -20.20 -1.99
N GLN A 172 -12.58 -20.19 -1.89
CA GLN A 172 -13.46 -19.35 -2.70
C GLN A 172 -13.15 -17.86 -2.51
N GLY A 173 -12.93 -17.40 -1.26
CA GLY A 173 -12.60 -16.01 -0.96
C GLY A 173 -11.27 -15.56 -1.56
N LEU A 174 -10.23 -16.40 -1.50
CA LEU A 174 -8.92 -16.13 -2.10
C LEU A 174 -9.00 -16.11 -3.64
N GLN A 175 -9.73 -17.04 -4.24
CA GLN A 175 -9.95 -17.08 -5.68
C GLN A 175 -10.72 -15.84 -6.15
N ALA A 176 -11.80 -15.48 -5.45
CA ALA A 176 -12.62 -14.31 -5.72
C ALA A 176 -11.78 -13.01 -5.65
N LYS A 177 -10.94 -12.87 -4.60
CA LYS A 177 -10.01 -11.73 -4.46
C LYS A 177 -9.08 -11.64 -5.66
N SER A 178 -8.43 -12.75 -6.02
CA SER A 178 -7.52 -12.81 -7.17
C SER A 178 -8.23 -12.47 -8.49
N GLN A 179 -9.42 -13.00 -8.71
CA GLN A 179 -10.22 -12.75 -9.91
C GLN A 179 -10.65 -11.28 -10.00
N MET A 180 -11.12 -10.71 -8.89
CA MET A 180 -11.57 -9.32 -8.84
C MET A 180 -10.43 -8.33 -9.09
N ILE A 181 -9.23 -8.61 -8.53
CA ILE A 181 -8.02 -7.82 -8.82
C ILE A 181 -7.65 -7.93 -10.30
N LYS A 182 -7.50 -9.16 -10.83
CA LYS A 182 -7.07 -9.39 -12.23
C LYS A 182 -8.02 -8.73 -13.24
N ALA A 183 -9.33 -8.82 -13.05
CA ALA A 183 -10.31 -8.24 -13.92
C ALA A 183 -10.26 -6.70 -13.97
N ASN A 184 -9.75 -6.07 -12.91
CA ASN A 184 -9.69 -4.61 -12.77
C ASN A 184 -8.29 -4.00 -12.98
N LEU A 185 -7.26 -4.77 -13.34
CA LEU A 185 -5.92 -4.23 -13.63
C LEU A 185 -5.93 -3.20 -14.76
N ARG A 186 -6.83 -3.35 -15.75
CA ARG A 186 -7.00 -2.36 -16.83
C ARG A 186 -7.44 -0.99 -16.31
N LEU A 187 -8.26 -0.96 -15.27
CA LEU A 187 -8.64 0.29 -14.58
C LEU A 187 -7.42 0.94 -13.94
N VAL A 188 -6.57 0.17 -13.26
CA VAL A 188 -5.32 0.70 -12.66
C VAL A 188 -4.46 1.38 -13.72
N VAL A 189 -4.24 0.72 -14.86
CA VAL A 189 -3.45 1.29 -15.97
C VAL A 189 -4.06 2.60 -16.48
N SER A 190 -5.38 2.67 -16.62
CA SER A 190 -6.07 3.87 -17.11
C SER A 190 -5.90 5.06 -16.16
N VAL A 191 -5.83 4.81 -14.86
CA VAL A 191 -5.55 5.83 -13.84
C VAL A 191 -4.08 6.19 -13.83
N ALA A 192 -3.17 5.20 -13.78
CA ALA A 192 -1.72 5.40 -13.72
C ALA A 192 -1.17 6.23 -14.89
N LYS A 193 -1.72 6.04 -16.09
CA LYS A 193 -1.35 6.83 -17.28
C LYS A 193 -1.45 8.34 -17.08
N LYS A 194 -2.39 8.82 -16.24
CA LYS A 194 -2.57 10.25 -15.95
C LYS A 194 -1.46 10.82 -15.05
N TYR A 195 -0.65 9.96 -14.46
CA TYR A 195 0.40 10.31 -13.50
C TYR A 195 1.81 10.06 -14.03
N GLN A 196 1.96 9.73 -15.32
CA GLN A 196 3.26 9.61 -15.97
C GLN A 196 4.08 10.90 -15.90
N ASN A 197 5.40 10.80 -16.05
CA ASN A 197 6.34 11.91 -16.02
C ASN A 197 6.38 12.69 -14.69
N ARG A 198 6.07 12.00 -13.58
CA ARG A 198 6.09 12.59 -12.23
C ARG A 198 7.17 12.00 -11.33
N GLY A 199 8.24 11.43 -11.92
CA GLY A 199 9.40 10.89 -11.22
C GLY A 199 9.34 9.39 -10.93
N LEU A 200 8.27 8.69 -11.34
CA LEU A 200 8.16 7.23 -11.32
C LEU A 200 7.83 6.69 -12.71
N GLU A 201 8.31 5.50 -13.01
CA GLU A 201 7.97 4.79 -14.25
C GLU A 201 6.52 4.31 -14.25
N LEU A 202 5.94 4.09 -15.45
CA LEU A 202 4.55 3.66 -15.56
C LEU A 202 4.28 2.34 -14.84
N LEU A 203 5.18 1.37 -14.91
CA LEU A 203 5.00 0.07 -14.25
C LEU A 203 5.01 0.20 -12.74
N ASP A 204 5.86 1.08 -12.18
CA ASP A 204 5.89 1.35 -10.74
C ASP A 204 4.57 2.00 -10.28
N LEU A 205 4.07 2.98 -11.04
CA LEU A 205 2.76 3.59 -10.77
C LEU A 205 1.62 2.56 -10.83
N VAL A 206 1.70 1.62 -11.76
CA VAL A 206 0.73 0.53 -11.86
C VAL A 206 0.81 -0.40 -10.66
N GLN A 207 2.01 -0.77 -10.19
CA GLN A 207 2.18 -1.62 -9.00
C GLN A 207 1.61 -0.94 -7.75
N GLU A 208 1.94 0.32 -7.51
CA GLU A 208 1.39 1.09 -6.39
C GLU A 208 -0.13 1.27 -6.48
N GLY A 209 -0.64 1.50 -7.70
CA GLY A 209 -2.08 1.52 -7.95
C GLY A 209 -2.75 0.16 -7.70
N THR A 210 -2.05 -0.94 -7.98
CA THR A 210 -2.55 -2.30 -7.71
C THR A 210 -2.65 -2.58 -6.21
N LEU A 211 -1.72 -2.09 -5.39
CA LEU A 211 -1.83 -2.15 -3.93
C LEU A 211 -3.06 -1.36 -3.43
N GLY A 212 -3.34 -0.21 -4.07
CA GLY A 212 -4.59 0.53 -3.81
C GLY A 212 -5.83 -0.28 -4.21
N LEU A 213 -5.82 -0.91 -5.40
CA LEU A 213 -6.90 -1.77 -5.86
C LEU A 213 -7.15 -2.95 -4.91
N GLU A 214 -6.10 -3.58 -4.37
CA GLU A 214 -6.22 -4.67 -3.42
C GLU A 214 -6.98 -4.26 -2.16
N ARG A 215 -6.67 -3.09 -1.59
CA ARG A 215 -7.41 -2.51 -0.47
C ARG A 215 -8.87 -2.21 -0.82
N ALA A 216 -9.11 -1.69 -2.03
CA ALA A 216 -10.47 -1.47 -2.51
C ALA A 216 -11.28 -2.76 -2.56
N VAL A 217 -10.68 -3.87 -3.03
CA VAL A 217 -11.34 -5.18 -3.09
C VAL A 217 -11.72 -5.69 -1.69
N GLU A 218 -10.86 -5.50 -0.70
CA GLU A 218 -11.12 -5.92 0.67
C GLU A 218 -12.22 -5.09 1.36
N LYS A 219 -12.21 -3.78 1.12
CA LYS A 219 -13.15 -2.85 1.78
C LYS A 219 -14.46 -2.62 1.00
N PHE A 220 -14.59 -3.18 -0.20
CA PHE A 220 -15.78 -2.97 -1.02
C PHE A 220 -17.02 -3.61 -0.41
N ASP A 221 -18.07 -2.80 -0.24
CA ASP A 221 -19.38 -3.24 0.23
C ASP A 221 -20.37 -3.27 -0.95
N PRO A 222 -20.76 -4.47 -1.42
CA PRO A 222 -21.68 -4.61 -2.54
C PRO A 222 -23.11 -4.18 -2.21
N THR A 223 -23.48 -4.05 -0.93
CA THR A 223 -24.84 -3.66 -0.51
C THR A 223 -25.16 -2.19 -0.80
N LYS A 224 -24.13 -1.35 -0.96
CA LYS A 224 -24.28 0.07 -1.25
C LYS A 224 -24.75 0.39 -2.68
N GLY A 225 -24.84 -0.60 -3.57
CA GLY A 225 -25.39 -0.47 -4.94
C GLY A 225 -24.51 0.21 -5.97
N TYR A 226 -23.35 0.75 -5.59
CA TYR A 226 -22.40 1.37 -6.51
C TYR A 226 -21.58 0.32 -7.27
N ARG A 227 -21.09 0.70 -8.46
CA ARG A 227 -20.14 -0.11 -9.21
C ARG A 227 -18.79 -0.16 -8.48
N PHE A 228 -18.14 -1.32 -8.51
CA PHE A 228 -16.81 -1.49 -7.93
C PHE A 228 -15.79 -0.49 -8.49
N SER A 229 -15.81 -0.22 -9.80
CA SER A 229 -14.88 0.71 -10.45
C SER A 229 -14.92 2.12 -9.87
N THR A 230 -16.10 2.63 -9.47
CA THR A 230 -16.26 3.94 -8.86
C THR A 230 -15.55 4.02 -7.50
N TYR A 231 -15.68 2.98 -6.69
CA TYR A 231 -15.02 2.90 -5.38
C TYR A 231 -13.51 2.67 -5.53
N ALA A 232 -13.10 1.75 -6.40
CA ALA A 232 -11.70 1.39 -6.62
C ALA A 232 -10.87 2.55 -7.17
N TYR A 233 -11.46 3.44 -7.99
CA TYR A 233 -10.76 4.61 -8.54
C TYR A 233 -10.07 5.44 -7.45
N TRP A 234 -10.74 5.68 -6.33
CA TRP A 234 -10.20 6.50 -5.24
C TRP A 234 -9.02 5.83 -4.54
N TRP A 235 -9.10 4.54 -4.27
CA TRP A 235 -8.01 3.78 -3.65
C TRP A 235 -6.79 3.67 -4.56
N ILE A 236 -7.02 3.42 -5.86
CA ILE A 236 -5.96 3.39 -6.87
C ILE A 236 -5.26 4.76 -6.93
N ARG A 237 -6.04 5.84 -7.02
CA ARG A 237 -5.52 7.20 -7.04
C ARG A 237 -4.71 7.51 -5.78
N GLN A 238 -5.22 7.14 -4.62
CA GLN A 238 -4.54 7.35 -3.33
C GLN A 238 -3.20 6.59 -3.29
N GLY A 239 -3.17 5.31 -3.70
CA GLY A 239 -1.93 4.53 -3.77
C GLY A 239 -0.88 5.22 -4.66
N ILE A 240 -1.27 5.60 -5.87
CA ILE A 240 -0.37 6.26 -6.84
C ILE A 240 0.13 7.60 -6.30
N THR A 241 -0.75 8.47 -5.80
CA THR A 241 -0.34 9.80 -5.31
C THR A 241 0.55 9.72 -4.08
N ARG A 242 0.30 8.76 -3.18
CA ARG A 242 1.16 8.50 -2.03
C ARG A 242 2.54 8.01 -2.46
N ALA A 243 2.63 7.08 -3.41
CA ALA A 243 3.90 6.58 -3.95
C ALA A 243 4.70 7.72 -4.60
N ILE A 244 4.07 8.58 -5.38
CA ILE A 244 4.73 9.75 -5.96
C ILE A 244 5.26 10.68 -4.84
N ALA A 245 4.47 10.94 -3.81
CA ALA A 245 4.90 11.82 -2.71
C ALA A 245 6.11 11.27 -1.95
N THR A 246 6.23 9.94 -1.83
CA THR A 246 7.28 9.28 -1.04
C THR A 246 8.52 8.88 -1.83
N SER A 247 8.37 8.51 -3.11
CA SER A 247 9.40 7.80 -3.87
C SER A 247 9.82 8.46 -5.18
N SER A 248 9.16 9.56 -5.61
CA SER A 248 9.46 10.22 -6.88
C SER A 248 10.78 11.01 -6.91
N ARG A 249 11.43 11.19 -5.76
CA ARG A 249 12.60 12.03 -5.64
C ARG A 249 13.85 11.23 -5.26
N THR A 250 14.99 11.55 -5.86
CA THR A 250 16.29 10.96 -5.49
C THR A 250 16.62 11.20 -4.01
N ILE A 251 16.35 12.40 -3.49
CA ILE A 251 16.44 12.73 -2.06
C ILE A 251 15.01 12.80 -1.54
N ARG A 252 14.64 11.81 -0.71
CA ARG A 252 13.30 11.69 -0.13
C ARG A 252 12.94 12.92 0.72
N LEU A 253 11.72 13.42 0.53
CA LEU A 253 11.13 14.47 1.37
C LEU A 253 10.00 13.89 2.22
N PRO A 254 9.78 14.43 3.45
CA PRO A 254 8.59 14.12 4.21
C PRO A 254 7.31 14.54 3.46
N VAL A 255 6.23 13.73 3.59
CA VAL A 255 4.98 13.95 2.86
C VAL A 255 4.41 15.34 3.09
N HIS A 256 4.40 15.83 4.34
CA HIS A 256 3.90 17.18 4.67
C HIS A 256 4.67 18.33 3.99
N ILE A 257 5.97 18.14 3.68
CA ILE A 257 6.75 19.13 2.90
C ILE A 257 6.35 19.07 1.43
N THR A 258 6.14 17.85 0.90
CA THR A 258 5.68 17.65 -0.48
C THR A 258 4.29 18.27 -0.68
N GLU A 259 3.37 18.12 0.27
CA GLU A 259 2.05 18.74 0.26
C GLU A 259 2.12 20.27 0.28
N LYS A 260 2.93 20.86 1.18
CA LYS A 260 3.16 22.32 1.20
C LYS A 260 3.73 22.82 -0.12
N LEU A 261 4.71 22.09 -0.68
CA LEU A 261 5.30 22.43 -1.98
C LEU A 261 4.26 22.39 -3.11
N ASN A 262 3.37 21.41 -3.11
CA ASN A 262 2.29 21.30 -4.09
C ASN A 262 1.29 22.45 -3.97
N LYS A 263 0.91 22.83 -2.73
CA LYS A 263 0.08 24.02 -2.49
C LYS A 263 0.76 25.30 -3.03
N ILE A 264 2.05 25.48 -2.75
CA ILE A 264 2.82 26.63 -3.27
C ILE A 264 2.81 26.64 -4.80
N LYS A 265 3.07 25.52 -5.45
CA LYS A 265 3.06 25.41 -6.91
C LYS A 265 1.68 25.66 -7.52
N LYS A 266 0.60 25.20 -6.87
CA LYS A 266 -0.78 25.47 -7.29
C LYS A 266 -1.08 26.98 -7.20
N ALA A 267 -0.71 27.62 -6.09
CA ALA A 267 -0.86 29.07 -5.91
C ALA A 267 -0.03 29.85 -6.94
N GLN A 268 1.21 29.41 -7.23
CA GLN A 268 2.04 30.04 -8.28
C GLN A 268 1.36 30.03 -9.63
N ARG A 269 0.78 28.91 -10.06
CA ARG A 269 0.08 28.80 -11.34
C ARG A 269 -1.17 29.67 -11.37
N LYS A 270 -1.97 29.65 -10.29
CA LYS A 270 -3.18 30.46 -10.17
C LYS A 270 -2.88 31.94 -10.31
N ILE A 271 -1.91 32.46 -9.54
CA ILE A 271 -1.54 33.88 -9.56
C ILE A 271 -0.91 34.24 -10.91
N ALA A 272 -0.06 33.38 -11.49
CA ALA A 272 0.51 33.65 -12.82
C ALA A 272 -0.57 33.72 -13.90
N GLN A 273 -1.61 32.89 -13.82
CA GLN A 273 -2.74 32.91 -14.75
C GLN A 273 -3.61 34.19 -14.56
N GLU A 274 -3.86 34.59 -13.31
CA GLU A 274 -4.70 35.76 -13.00
C GLU A 274 -3.98 37.10 -13.26
N LYS A 275 -2.71 37.19 -12.86
CA LYS A 275 -1.93 38.44 -12.91
C LYS A 275 -1.03 38.56 -14.14
N GLY A 276 -0.87 37.50 -14.94
CA GLY A 276 0.00 37.48 -16.12
C GLY A 276 1.50 37.67 -15.84
N ARG A 277 1.92 37.55 -14.56
CA ARG A 277 3.32 37.73 -14.12
C ARG A 277 3.74 36.64 -13.15
N THR A 278 5.04 36.43 -13.00
CA THR A 278 5.59 35.54 -11.97
C THR A 278 5.22 36.07 -10.57
N PRO A 279 4.61 35.26 -9.69
CA PRO A 279 4.24 35.65 -8.35
C PRO A 279 5.46 35.92 -7.47
N THR A 280 5.35 36.94 -6.59
CA THR A 280 6.32 37.23 -5.54
C THR A 280 6.09 36.31 -4.33
N LEU A 281 7.06 36.27 -3.38
CA LEU A 281 6.86 35.54 -2.13
C LEU A 281 5.70 36.08 -1.30
N GLU A 282 5.46 37.41 -1.39
CA GLU A 282 4.34 38.08 -0.72
C GLU A 282 3.00 37.67 -1.31
N ASP A 283 2.89 37.63 -2.67
CA ASP A 283 1.68 37.16 -3.34
C ASP A 283 1.33 35.71 -2.90
N LEU A 284 2.34 34.84 -2.79
CA LEU A 284 2.15 33.45 -2.35
C LEU A 284 1.78 33.34 -0.87
N ALA A 285 2.37 34.17 -0.03
CA ALA A 285 2.10 34.22 1.40
C ALA A 285 0.62 34.59 1.66
N ILE A 286 0.11 35.58 0.93
CA ILE A 286 -1.29 36.01 1.02
C ILE A 286 -2.24 34.92 0.54
N GLU A 287 -1.96 34.29 -0.61
CA GLU A 287 -2.83 33.24 -1.18
C GLU A 287 -2.88 31.97 -0.32
N LEU A 288 -1.80 31.66 0.40
CA LEU A 288 -1.68 30.43 1.20
C LEU A 288 -1.93 30.62 2.69
N ASP A 289 -2.24 31.86 3.12
CA ASP A 289 -2.36 32.24 4.52
C ASP A 289 -1.12 31.82 5.36
N MET A 290 0.07 32.13 4.80
CA MET A 290 1.37 31.80 5.39
C MET A 290 2.24 33.06 5.47
N THR A 291 3.28 33.03 6.32
CA THR A 291 4.28 34.11 6.31
C THR A 291 5.25 33.94 5.13
N PRO A 292 5.80 35.04 4.54
CA PRO A 292 6.81 34.94 3.48
C PRO A 292 8.03 34.10 3.87
N ASP A 293 8.42 34.13 5.14
CA ASP A 293 9.54 33.33 5.66
C ASP A 293 9.23 31.85 5.68
N GLN A 294 8.00 31.46 6.02
CA GLN A 294 7.56 30.04 5.95
C GLN A 294 7.57 29.53 4.51
N VAL A 295 7.11 30.34 3.54
CA VAL A 295 7.15 29.98 2.10
C VAL A 295 8.61 29.79 1.65
N ARG A 296 9.50 30.73 2.04
CA ARG A 296 10.94 30.66 1.73
C ARG A 296 11.58 29.42 2.34
N GLU A 297 11.30 29.10 3.59
CA GLU A 297 11.82 27.92 4.27
C GLU A 297 11.44 26.64 3.56
N VAL A 298 10.17 26.47 3.16
CA VAL A 298 9.71 25.28 2.40
C VAL A 298 10.48 25.17 1.08
N LEU A 299 10.66 26.27 0.36
CA LEU A 299 11.39 26.26 -0.92
C LEU A 299 12.88 25.91 -0.75
N LEU A 300 13.51 26.37 0.33
CA LEU A 300 14.93 26.07 0.64
C LEU A 300 15.14 24.60 1.05
N ARG A 301 14.15 23.97 1.68
CA ARG A 301 14.22 22.56 2.07
C ARG A 301 14.13 21.58 0.89
N VAL A 302 13.84 22.07 -0.31
CA VAL A 302 13.72 21.22 -1.52
C VAL A 302 15.03 21.21 -2.30
N PRO A 303 15.90 20.20 -2.11
CA PRO A 303 17.14 20.11 -2.86
C PRO A 303 16.86 19.85 -4.33
N ARG A 304 17.62 20.50 -5.21
CA ARG A 304 17.69 20.18 -6.63
C ARG A 304 18.94 19.36 -6.87
N SER A 305 18.77 18.16 -7.42
CA SER A 305 19.90 17.37 -7.92
C SER A 305 20.33 17.92 -9.26
N VAL A 306 21.63 18.10 -9.44
CA VAL A 306 22.27 18.48 -10.70
C VAL A 306 23.21 17.34 -11.11
N SER A 307 23.36 17.14 -12.42
CA SER A 307 24.33 16.16 -12.92
C SER A 307 25.75 16.60 -12.57
N LEU A 308 26.60 15.64 -12.19
CA LEU A 308 28.02 15.90 -11.95
C LEU A 308 28.77 16.36 -13.22
N GLU A 309 28.24 16.04 -14.40
CA GLU A 309 28.80 16.41 -15.69
C GLU A 309 28.35 17.81 -16.15
N THR A 310 27.43 18.45 -15.43
CA THR A 310 27.00 19.80 -15.79
C THR A 310 28.14 20.78 -15.57
N LYS A 311 28.49 21.53 -16.58
CA LYS A 311 29.49 22.60 -16.48
C LYS A 311 28.95 23.67 -15.53
N VAL A 312 29.65 23.87 -14.43
CA VAL A 312 29.41 24.94 -13.47
C VAL A 312 30.40 26.04 -13.83
N GLY A 313 29.93 27.08 -14.49
CA GLY A 313 30.72 28.23 -14.89
C GLY A 313 29.93 29.50 -14.79
#